data_b0ebd2743a077ecf9c012eaa9c80607a
#
_entry.id   b0ebd2743a077ecf9c012eaa9c80607a
#
_cell.length_a   1.000
_cell.length_b   1.000
_cell.length_c   1.000
_cell.angle_alpha   90.00
_cell.angle_beta   90.00
_cell.angle_gamma   90.00
#
_symmetry.space_group_name_H-M   'P 1'
#
loop_
_entity.id
_entity.type
_entity.pdbx_description
1 polymer ?
#
loop_
_entity_poly.entity_id
_entity_poly.type
_entity_poly.pdbx_seq_one_letter_code
_entity_poly.pdbx_strand_id
1 'polypeptide(L)'
;MSNANYEFDIKYGILNSRTPRHSLISARYKHFAYFVLRYRLPHNLAEIIFNLSENLDVLISQYGEESRVDFAKVIYRISQLKYRLEHDGPFHQFSGAEPDRDFWNNFLLNLEEGQTTFFSTCFLYAECYVFRRLICYLENTQTLKTFDYYITKKHKSLIAFLSTIEIILFGIRTVQTSDDVLRFLLRLNLWGNQCDISADTEKYNIKRKGPFEHLRAYEKNIIIDSTTSVINSFKSADHTKPVQVDFICDNAGYELVVDFILAHYLLESKLVDKVRFHMKAVPWFVTDATATDFHWTLQQLKKQAGRCTQEYARIWLQNLSDGKFEVAEADYFWTSPYEFYRMRDVRPDLYKQLTEAHMIIIKGDCNYRKLIGDFRWDASEPFITCIRGFQPANICSLRIVKTEIICGMSPGKNEDLAKKNKDWMLSGEYGTIQFIEKNYCGCPNTTLNSVEHI
;
A
#
# COMPACT_ATOMS: atom_id res chain seq x y z
N MET A 1 8.03 16.46 28.53
CA MET A 1 7.66 17.08 27.23
C MET A 1 8.32 18.45 27.19
N SER A 2 9.01 18.82 26.11
CA SER A 2 9.61 20.16 26.02
C SER A 2 8.53 21.24 25.90
N ASN A 3 8.78 22.44 26.41
CA ASN A 3 7.84 23.59 26.31
C ASN A 3 7.40 23.85 24.85
N ALA A 4 8.28 23.64 23.87
CA ALA A 4 8.00 23.84 22.45
C ALA A 4 6.86 22.94 21.90
N ASN A 5 6.70 21.71 22.41
CA ASN A 5 5.60 20.83 22.00
C ASN A 5 4.27 21.26 22.58
N TYR A 6 4.28 21.81 23.79
CA TYR A 6 3.08 22.34 24.45
C TYR A 6 2.56 23.60 23.72
N GLU A 7 3.46 24.50 23.32
CA GLU A 7 3.12 25.69 22.55
C GLU A 7 2.54 25.35 21.17
N PHE A 8 3.11 24.35 20.49
CA PHE A 8 2.58 23.86 19.22
C PHE A 8 1.14 23.32 19.39
N ASP A 9 0.94 22.47 20.37
CA ASP A 9 -0.36 21.83 20.62
C ASP A 9 -1.46 22.86 20.88
N ILE A 10 -1.15 23.89 21.69
CA ILE A 10 -2.09 25.01 21.95
C ILE A 10 -2.36 25.80 20.68
N LYS A 11 -1.31 26.20 19.97
CA LYS A 11 -1.41 27.04 18.77
C LYS A 11 -2.30 26.42 17.69
N TYR A 12 -2.21 25.10 17.50
CA TYR A 12 -2.94 24.38 16.45
C TYR A 12 -4.14 23.56 16.96
N GLY A 13 -4.54 23.76 18.20
CA GLY A 13 -5.73 23.14 18.78
C GLY A 13 -5.65 21.60 18.84
N ILE A 14 -4.46 21.06 19.15
CA ILE A 14 -4.24 19.62 19.25
C ILE A 14 -4.86 19.08 20.53
N LEU A 15 -5.71 18.09 20.38
CA LEU A 15 -6.43 17.46 21.50
C LEU A 15 -5.66 16.23 22.02
N ASN A 16 -5.46 16.15 23.33
CA ASN A 16 -4.80 15.01 23.99
C ASN A 16 -5.76 13.82 24.14
N SER A 17 -6.27 13.33 23.02
CA SER A 17 -7.20 12.21 22.95
C SER A 17 -7.00 11.42 21.65
N ARG A 18 -7.67 10.27 21.54
CA ARG A 18 -7.79 9.56 20.26
C ARG A 18 -8.86 10.19 19.39
N THR A 19 -8.75 10.06 18.07
CA THR A 19 -9.82 10.38 17.11
C THR A 19 -11.15 9.76 17.62
N PRO A 20 -12.27 10.48 17.62
CA PRO A 20 -13.57 9.91 17.99
C PRO A 20 -13.95 8.71 17.11
N ARG A 21 -14.77 7.79 17.63
CA ARG A 21 -15.39 6.74 16.79
C ARG A 21 -16.26 7.40 15.73
N HIS A 22 -16.40 6.73 14.59
CA HIS A 22 -17.19 7.20 13.45
C HIS A 22 -16.76 8.58 12.92
N SER A 23 -15.44 8.84 12.90
CA SER A 23 -14.86 10.04 12.30
C SER A 23 -13.58 9.71 11.53
N LEU A 24 -13.20 10.60 10.60
CA LEU A 24 -11.95 10.50 9.86
C LEU A 24 -10.75 10.58 10.81
N ILE A 25 -9.73 9.78 10.55
CA ILE A 25 -8.47 9.86 11.30
C ILE A 25 -7.83 11.22 11.03
N SER A 26 -7.50 11.96 12.07
CA SER A 26 -6.91 13.29 11.97
C SER A 26 -5.78 13.49 12.97
N ALA A 27 -4.77 14.23 12.56
CA ALA A 27 -3.65 14.62 13.42
C ALA A 27 -3.98 15.70 14.45
N ARG A 28 -5.20 16.23 14.45
CA ARG A 28 -5.71 17.07 15.57
C ARG A 28 -5.80 16.29 16.88
N TYR A 29 -5.83 14.96 16.80
CA TYR A 29 -5.84 14.10 17.97
C TYR A 29 -4.44 13.57 18.21
N LYS A 30 -3.90 13.75 19.42
CA LYS A 30 -2.52 13.42 19.80
C LYS A 30 -2.31 11.92 19.92
N HIS A 31 -2.46 11.23 18.77
CA HIS A 31 -2.25 9.80 18.62
C HIS A 31 -1.42 9.51 17.35
N PHE A 32 -1.53 8.33 16.78
CA PHE A 32 -0.66 7.86 15.68
C PHE A 32 -0.47 8.90 14.55
N ALA A 33 -1.57 9.41 13.98
CA ALA A 33 -1.54 10.39 12.88
C ALA A 33 -0.74 11.66 13.26
N TYR A 34 -0.95 12.18 14.49
CA TYR A 34 -0.19 13.30 15.01
C TYR A 34 1.31 13.02 15.04
N PHE A 35 1.72 11.86 15.57
CA PHE A 35 3.14 11.52 15.68
C PHE A 35 3.79 11.30 14.31
N VAL A 36 3.04 10.78 13.34
CA VAL A 36 3.54 10.65 11.97
C VAL A 36 3.75 12.03 11.34
N LEU A 37 2.75 12.91 11.35
CA LEU A 37 2.87 14.24 10.73
C LEU A 37 3.81 15.16 11.49
N ARG A 38 3.86 15.07 12.83
CA ARG A 38 4.70 15.95 13.65
C ARG A 38 6.18 15.58 13.64
N TYR A 39 6.50 14.28 13.55
CA TYR A 39 7.87 13.81 13.73
C TYR A 39 8.38 12.93 12.60
N ARG A 40 7.63 11.88 12.22
CA ARG A 40 8.12 10.88 11.26
C ARG A 40 8.26 11.45 9.85
N LEU A 41 7.25 12.11 9.32
CA LEU A 41 7.33 12.69 7.96
C LEU A 41 8.37 13.81 7.86
N PRO A 42 8.46 14.80 8.80
CA PRO A 42 9.56 15.77 8.78
C PRO A 42 10.95 15.12 8.84
N HIS A 43 11.10 14.04 9.62
CA HIS A 43 12.35 13.27 9.66
C HIS A 43 12.65 12.60 8.31
N ASN A 44 11.67 11.96 7.69
CA ASN A 44 11.83 11.35 6.37
C ASN A 44 12.21 12.39 5.30
N LEU A 45 11.60 13.58 5.33
CA LEU A 45 11.96 14.67 4.42
C LEU A 45 13.39 15.15 4.66
N ALA A 46 13.82 15.25 5.92
CA ALA A 46 15.20 15.59 6.25
C ALA A 46 16.19 14.51 5.79
N GLU A 47 15.83 13.23 5.91
CA GLU A 47 16.61 12.09 5.40
C GLU A 47 16.78 12.16 3.88
N ILE A 48 15.73 12.50 3.13
CA ILE A 48 15.84 12.70 1.67
C ILE A 48 16.81 13.83 1.36
N ILE A 49 16.66 15.00 2.00
CA ILE A 49 17.55 16.15 1.80
C ILE A 49 18.99 15.75 2.07
N PHE A 50 19.24 15.10 3.20
CA PHE A 50 20.57 14.63 3.60
C PHE A 50 21.17 13.69 2.55
N ASN A 51 20.40 12.65 2.15
CA ASN A 51 20.87 11.67 1.16
C ASN A 51 21.18 12.30 -0.21
N LEU A 52 20.35 13.24 -0.67
CA LEU A 52 20.61 13.96 -1.91
C LEU A 52 21.86 14.84 -1.80
N SER A 53 22.08 15.50 -0.66
CA SER A 53 23.23 16.38 -0.45
C SER A 53 24.54 15.60 -0.34
N GLU A 54 24.55 14.52 0.45
CA GLU A 54 25.75 13.69 0.65
C GLU A 54 26.19 12.95 -0.62
N ASN A 55 25.24 12.57 -1.49
CA ASN A 55 25.52 11.82 -2.70
C ASN A 55 25.51 12.69 -3.96
N LEU A 56 25.50 14.01 -3.82
CA LEU A 56 25.25 14.93 -4.94
C LEU A 56 26.22 14.73 -6.11
N ASP A 57 27.52 14.61 -5.87
CA ASP A 57 28.51 14.43 -6.93
C ASP A 57 28.34 13.09 -7.66
N VAL A 58 27.98 12.03 -6.94
CA VAL A 58 27.67 10.72 -7.53
C VAL A 58 26.42 10.81 -8.40
N LEU A 59 25.39 11.47 -7.90
CA LEU A 59 24.12 11.67 -8.64
C LEU A 59 24.36 12.53 -9.89
N ILE A 60 25.14 13.59 -9.80
CA ILE A 60 25.49 14.42 -10.96
C ILE A 60 26.26 13.60 -12.01
N SER A 61 27.18 12.73 -11.59
CA SER A 61 27.89 11.87 -12.54
C SER A 61 26.95 10.89 -13.27
N GLN A 62 25.81 10.53 -12.67
CA GLN A 62 24.81 9.62 -13.26
C GLN A 62 23.78 10.35 -14.15
N TYR A 63 23.39 11.57 -13.77
CA TYR A 63 22.31 12.32 -14.43
C TYR A 63 22.81 13.49 -15.30
N GLY A 64 24.13 13.75 -15.33
CA GLY A 64 24.74 14.84 -16.06
C GLY A 64 24.93 16.12 -15.23
N GLU A 65 25.89 16.97 -15.60
CA GLU A 65 26.21 18.21 -14.86
C GLU A 65 25.03 19.19 -14.82
N GLU A 66 24.17 19.20 -15.83
CA GLU A 66 22.93 19.99 -15.88
C GLU A 66 21.94 19.62 -14.76
N SER A 67 22.03 18.41 -14.21
CA SER A 67 21.16 17.96 -13.11
C SER A 67 21.47 18.66 -11.76
N ARG A 68 22.65 19.28 -11.63
CA ARG A 68 23.06 20.03 -10.41
C ARG A 68 22.04 21.08 -10.02
N VAL A 69 21.57 21.85 -10.99
CA VAL A 69 20.55 22.90 -10.78
C VAL A 69 19.22 22.29 -10.36
N ASP A 70 18.84 21.19 -10.98
CA ASP A 70 17.57 20.50 -10.66
C ASP A 70 17.62 19.89 -9.25
N PHE A 71 18.72 19.23 -8.84
CA PHE A 71 18.90 18.76 -7.48
C PHE A 71 18.83 19.88 -6.44
N ALA A 72 19.47 21.01 -6.69
CA ALA A 72 19.42 22.18 -5.79
C ALA A 72 17.97 22.70 -5.64
N LYS A 73 17.21 22.80 -6.74
CA LYS A 73 15.79 23.18 -6.70
C LYS A 73 14.95 22.19 -5.92
N VAL A 74 15.15 20.87 -6.14
CA VAL A 74 14.41 19.81 -5.45
C VAL A 74 14.69 19.85 -3.95
N ILE A 75 15.95 19.93 -3.54
CA ILE A 75 16.35 20.05 -2.12
C ILE A 75 15.67 21.26 -1.47
N TYR A 76 15.71 22.41 -2.13
CA TYR A 76 15.05 23.63 -1.64
C TYR A 76 13.53 23.43 -1.48
N ARG A 77 12.86 22.85 -2.48
CA ARG A 77 11.40 22.58 -2.44
C ARG A 77 11.01 21.61 -1.33
N ILE A 78 11.82 20.58 -1.10
CA ILE A 78 11.60 19.61 0.01
C ILE A 78 11.76 20.33 1.36
N SER A 79 12.76 21.21 1.50
CA SER A 79 12.96 22.01 2.71
C SER A 79 11.75 22.92 3.00
N GLN A 80 11.18 23.55 1.97
CA GLN A 80 9.96 24.35 2.09
C GLN A 80 8.74 23.48 2.49
N LEU A 81 8.59 22.29 1.89
CA LEU A 81 7.51 21.35 2.25
C LEU A 81 7.62 20.92 3.70
N LYS A 82 8.84 20.56 4.14
CA LYS A 82 9.12 20.21 5.54
C LYS A 82 8.73 21.35 6.49
N TYR A 83 9.17 22.58 6.21
CA TYR A 83 8.83 23.74 7.00
C TYR A 83 7.30 23.95 7.10
N ARG A 84 6.58 23.84 5.99
CA ARG A 84 5.12 23.98 5.97
C ARG A 84 4.41 22.89 6.77
N LEU A 85 4.89 21.63 6.67
CA LEU A 85 4.37 20.52 7.46
C LEU A 85 4.57 20.77 8.96
N GLU A 86 5.76 21.22 9.37
CA GLU A 86 6.09 21.51 10.77
C GLU A 86 5.31 22.68 11.36
N HIS A 87 4.71 23.53 10.52
CA HIS A 87 3.96 24.73 10.91
C HIS A 87 2.47 24.65 10.53
N ASP A 88 1.95 23.46 10.30
CA ASP A 88 0.54 23.24 9.88
C ASP A 88 0.09 24.19 8.75
N GLY A 89 0.95 24.37 7.73
CA GLY A 89 0.64 25.23 6.60
C GLY A 89 -0.51 24.69 5.75
N PRO A 90 -1.18 25.55 4.95
CA PRO A 90 -2.27 25.15 4.08
C PRO A 90 -1.77 24.31 2.89
N PHE A 91 -2.64 23.50 2.31
CA PHE A 91 -2.38 22.86 1.04
C PHE A 91 -2.36 23.89 -0.09
N HIS A 92 -1.48 23.67 -1.06
CA HIS A 92 -1.44 24.47 -2.29
C HIS A 92 -1.82 23.63 -3.48
N GLN A 93 -2.51 24.19 -4.44
CA GLN A 93 -2.79 23.54 -5.70
C GLN A 93 -1.50 23.16 -6.45
N PHE A 94 -1.59 22.16 -7.31
CA PHE A 94 -0.55 21.80 -8.24
C PHE A 94 -0.62 22.75 -9.45
N SER A 95 0.51 23.25 -9.94
CA SER A 95 0.57 24.28 -10.97
C SER A 95 1.56 23.96 -12.09
N GLY A 96 2.18 22.80 -12.05
CA GLY A 96 3.13 22.34 -13.04
C GLY A 96 2.49 21.52 -14.16
N ALA A 97 3.30 20.66 -14.79
CA ALA A 97 2.88 19.77 -15.86
C ALA A 97 2.55 18.34 -15.37
N GLU A 98 2.18 18.20 -14.11
CA GLU A 98 1.81 16.91 -13.54
C GLU A 98 0.61 16.31 -14.28
N PRO A 99 0.67 15.04 -14.72
CA PRO A 99 -0.41 14.41 -15.48
C PRO A 99 -1.75 14.34 -14.74
N ASP A 100 -1.70 14.25 -13.41
CA ASP A 100 -2.86 14.19 -12.50
C ASP A 100 -3.16 15.52 -11.79
N ARG A 101 -2.61 16.65 -12.28
CA ARG A 101 -2.78 17.98 -11.68
C ARG A 101 -4.24 18.33 -11.42
N ASP A 102 -5.06 18.22 -12.45
CA ASP A 102 -6.46 18.62 -12.36
C ASP A 102 -7.26 17.68 -11.45
N PHE A 103 -6.90 16.40 -11.44
CA PHE A 103 -7.48 15.40 -10.53
C PHE A 103 -7.21 15.75 -9.06
N TRP A 104 -5.95 16.13 -8.73
CA TRP A 104 -5.57 16.60 -7.40
C TRP A 104 -6.19 17.94 -7.05
N ASN A 105 -6.19 18.90 -7.97
CA ASN A 105 -6.73 20.23 -7.70
C ASN A 105 -8.24 20.17 -7.46
N ASN A 106 -8.97 19.35 -8.20
CA ASN A 106 -10.38 19.09 -7.92
C ASN A 106 -10.60 18.51 -6.52
N PHE A 107 -9.72 17.57 -6.08
CA PHE A 107 -9.80 17.05 -4.72
C PHE A 107 -9.58 18.15 -3.68
N LEU A 108 -8.52 18.97 -3.85
CA LEU A 108 -8.17 20.03 -2.89
C LEU A 108 -9.23 21.12 -2.79
N LEU A 109 -9.90 21.45 -3.91
CA LEU A 109 -10.97 22.44 -3.96
C LEU A 109 -12.27 21.97 -3.27
N ASN A 110 -12.47 20.65 -3.18
CA ASN A 110 -13.63 20.05 -2.55
C ASN A 110 -13.39 19.62 -1.09
N LEU A 111 -12.25 20.00 -0.50
CA LEU A 111 -12.04 19.83 0.94
C LEU A 111 -12.98 20.75 1.72
N GLU A 112 -13.54 20.24 2.81
CA GLU A 112 -14.40 21.02 3.70
C GLU A 112 -13.66 22.23 4.28
N GLU A 113 -14.40 23.27 4.58
CA GLU A 113 -13.85 24.44 5.27
C GLU A 113 -13.21 24.02 6.59
N GLY A 114 -11.99 24.48 6.85
CA GLY A 114 -11.21 24.10 8.03
C GLY A 114 -10.47 22.77 7.92
N GLN A 115 -10.55 22.04 6.80
CA GLN A 115 -9.80 20.79 6.54
C GLN A 115 -8.70 20.98 5.48
N THR A 116 -8.11 22.15 5.38
CA THR A 116 -7.18 22.55 4.31
C THR A 116 -5.71 22.60 4.75
N THR A 117 -5.39 22.17 5.97
CA THR A 117 -4.03 22.12 6.51
C THR A 117 -3.63 20.69 6.87
N PHE A 118 -2.33 20.45 7.12
CA PHE A 118 -1.82 19.10 7.40
C PHE A 118 -2.45 18.44 8.63
N PHE A 119 -2.67 19.20 9.71
CA PHE A 119 -3.19 18.64 10.96
C PHE A 119 -4.72 18.70 11.03
N SER A 120 -5.36 19.53 10.20
CA SER A 120 -6.81 19.69 10.21
C SER A 120 -7.54 18.68 9.34
N THR A 121 -6.90 18.19 8.29
CA THR A 121 -7.51 17.26 7.31
C THR A 121 -7.46 15.80 7.78
N CYS A 122 -8.06 14.91 6.98
CA CYS A 122 -7.88 13.47 7.11
C CYS A 122 -6.39 13.10 6.97
N PHE A 123 -5.91 12.21 7.82
CA PHE A 123 -4.50 11.80 7.85
C PHE A 123 -4.04 11.20 6.51
N LEU A 124 -4.85 10.35 5.89
CA LEU A 124 -4.57 9.80 4.57
C LEU A 124 -4.33 10.91 3.52
N TYR A 125 -5.15 11.95 3.54
CA TYR A 125 -5.04 13.06 2.59
C TYR A 125 -3.74 13.83 2.77
N ALA A 126 -3.38 14.12 4.02
CA ALA A 126 -2.12 14.81 4.35
C ALA A 126 -0.89 14.00 3.93
N GLU A 127 -0.87 12.68 4.20
CA GLU A 127 0.23 11.81 3.77
C GLU A 127 0.33 11.73 2.24
N CYS A 128 -0.78 11.45 1.56
CA CYS A 128 -0.81 11.40 0.10
C CYS A 128 -0.33 12.73 -0.52
N TYR A 129 -0.74 13.86 0.06
CA TYR A 129 -0.28 15.18 -0.42
C TYR A 129 1.23 15.36 -0.28
N VAL A 130 1.83 14.97 0.86
CA VAL A 130 3.29 15.05 1.05
C VAL A 130 4.02 14.23 0.00
N PHE A 131 3.64 12.96 -0.20
CA PHE A 131 4.31 12.10 -1.17
C PHE A 131 4.08 12.56 -2.61
N ARG A 132 2.89 13.03 -2.96
CA ARG A 132 2.63 13.57 -4.29
C ARG A 132 3.44 14.84 -4.57
N ARG A 133 3.64 15.70 -3.54
CA ARG A 133 4.51 16.87 -3.67
C ARG A 133 5.96 16.52 -3.92
N LEU A 134 6.48 15.47 -3.29
CA LEU A 134 7.84 15.00 -3.56
C LEU A 134 8.03 14.64 -5.03
N ILE A 135 7.08 13.92 -5.62
CA ILE A 135 7.14 13.53 -7.04
C ILE A 135 6.93 14.75 -7.95
N CYS A 136 5.98 15.64 -7.62
CA CYS A 136 5.77 16.88 -8.34
C CYS A 136 7.06 17.71 -8.50
N TYR A 137 7.92 17.72 -7.46
CA TYR A 137 9.19 18.45 -7.54
C TYR A 137 10.16 17.86 -8.57
N LEU A 138 10.15 16.53 -8.76
CA LEU A 138 10.94 15.83 -9.78
C LEU A 138 10.35 16.02 -11.18
N GLU A 139 9.04 15.88 -11.33
CA GLU A 139 8.33 16.03 -12.61
C GLU A 139 8.53 17.45 -13.21
N ASN A 140 8.68 18.45 -12.35
CA ASN A 140 8.94 19.84 -12.75
C ASN A 140 10.44 20.19 -12.93
N THR A 141 11.30 19.17 -13.08
CA THR A 141 12.71 19.31 -13.48
C THR A 141 12.89 18.95 -14.95
N GLN A 142 14.08 19.21 -15.49
CA GLN A 142 14.44 18.78 -16.83
C GLN A 142 15.05 17.37 -16.84
N THR A 143 15.88 17.06 -15.83
CA THR A 143 16.75 15.88 -15.80
C THR A 143 16.29 14.77 -14.83
N LEU A 144 15.42 15.08 -13.85
CA LEU A 144 15.10 14.15 -12.74
C LEU A 144 13.68 13.57 -12.79
N LYS A 145 12.98 13.63 -13.92
CA LYS A 145 11.56 13.20 -14.04
C LYS A 145 11.32 11.73 -13.65
N THR A 146 12.31 10.89 -13.83
CA THR A 146 12.24 9.45 -13.54
C THR A 146 13.00 9.06 -12.27
N PHE A 147 13.48 10.04 -11.50
CA PHE A 147 14.21 9.78 -10.26
C PHE A 147 13.28 9.21 -9.19
N ASP A 148 13.76 8.21 -8.44
CA ASP A 148 13.06 7.68 -7.27
C ASP A 148 13.94 7.86 -6.03
N TYR A 149 13.48 8.64 -5.06
CA TYR A 149 14.19 8.91 -3.80
C TYR A 149 14.57 7.63 -3.03
N TYR A 150 13.83 6.55 -3.24
CA TYR A 150 13.93 5.32 -2.46
C TYR A 150 14.37 4.10 -3.28
N ILE A 151 14.78 4.28 -4.53
CA ILE A 151 15.18 3.18 -5.43
C ILE A 151 16.22 2.25 -4.79
N THR A 152 17.19 2.81 -4.09
CA THR A 152 18.24 2.02 -3.39
C THR A 152 17.64 1.17 -2.27
N LYS A 153 16.64 1.68 -1.53
CA LYS A 153 15.95 0.91 -0.47
C LYS A 153 15.17 -0.25 -1.09
N LYS A 154 14.42 -0.02 -2.17
CA LYS A 154 13.69 -1.05 -2.91
C LYS A 154 14.61 -2.16 -3.44
N HIS A 155 15.72 -1.78 -4.06
CA HIS A 155 16.70 -2.74 -4.58
C HIS A 155 17.35 -3.57 -3.47
N LYS A 156 17.77 -2.92 -2.37
CA LYS A 156 18.34 -3.62 -1.20
C LYS A 156 17.34 -4.60 -0.59
N SER A 157 16.05 -4.27 -0.58
CA SER A 157 14.99 -5.16 -0.11
C SER A 157 14.97 -6.48 -0.88
N LEU A 158 14.96 -6.43 -2.22
CA LEU A 158 15.00 -7.63 -3.03
C LEU A 158 16.27 -8.47 -2.79
N ILE A 159 17.44 -7.83 -2.91
CA ILE A 159 18.74 -8.49 -2.81
C ILE A 159 18.91 -9.19 -1.46
N ALA A 160 18.44 -8.55 -0.40
CA ALA A 160 18.53 -9.09 0.96
C ALA A 160 17.76 -10.41 1.15
N PHE A 161 16.75 -10.71 0.32
CA PHE A 161 15.88 -11.86 0.45
C PHE A 161 16.04 -12.90 -0.67
N LEU A 162 17.01 -12.77 -1.57
CA LEU A 162 17.20 -13.72 -2.68
C LEU A 162 17.34 -15.18 -2.21
N SER A 163 18.07 -15.43 -1.13
CA SER A 163 18.22 -16.78 -0.55
C SER A 163 16.89 -17.31 0.04
N THR A 164 16.11 -16.42 0.66
CA THR A 164 14.79 -16.79 1.19
C THR A 164 13.83 -17.14 0.06
N ILE A 165 13.83 -16.37 -1.02
CA ILE A 165 13.04 -16.63 -2.22
C ILE A 165 13.40 -17.99 -2.84
N GLU A 166 14.69 -18.29 -2.96
CA GLU A 166 15.17 -19.57 -3.47
C GLU A 166 14.65 -20.76 -2.64
N ILE A 167 14.69 -20.64 -1.30
CA ILE A 167 14.18 -21.67 -0.38
C ILE A 167 12.67 -21.88 -0.57
N ILE A 168 11.90 -20.80 -0.69
CA ILE A 168 10.45 -20.87 -0.89
C ILE A 168 10.12 -21.56 -2.20
N LEU A 169 10.71 -21.11 -3.31
CA LEU A 169 10.47 -21.65 -4.64
C LEU A 169 10.89 -23.12 -4.76
N PHE A 170 12.02 -23.49 -4.17
CA PHE A 170 12.44 -24.88 -4.10
C PHE A 170 11.43 -25.74 -3.32
N GLY A 171 10.91 -25.22 -2.19
CA GLY A 171 9.92 -25.92 -1.38
C GLY A 171 8.59 -26.15 -2.11
N ILE A 172 8.06 -25.14 -2.80
CA ILE A 172 6.78 -25.26 -3.51
C ILE A 172 6.87 -26.09 -4.79
N ARG A 173 8.03 -26.18 -5.42
CA ARG A 173 8.27 -26.96 -6.65
C ARG A 173 7.94 -28.44 -6.49
N THR A 174 8.13 -28.99 -5.29
CA THR A 174 8.00 -30.43 -4.99
C THR A 174 6.63 -30.81 -4.43
N VAL A 175 5.76 -29.81 -4.20
CA VAL A 175 4.45 -30.04 -3.56
C VAL A 175 3.36 -30.04 -4.62
N GLN A 176 2.46 -31.02 -4.56
CA GLN A 176 1.26 -31.05 -5.40
C GLN A 176 0.32 -29.90 -5.04
N THR A 177 -0.38 -29.38 -6.03
CA THR A 177 -1.40 -28.35 -5.82
C THR A 177 -2.50 -28.83 -4.88
N SER A 178 -2.76 -28.07 -3.82
CA SER A 178 -3.76 -28.40 -2.81
C SER A 178 -4.25 -27.12 -2.09
N ASP A 179 -5.37 -27.25 -1.38
CA ASP A 179 -5.90 -26.17 -0.53
C ASP A 179 -4.88 -25.73 0.54
N ASP A 180 -4.10 -26.67 1.07
CA ASP A 180 -3.09 -26.38 2.09
C ASP A 180 -1.93 -25.54 1.53
N VAL A 181 -1.53 -25.81 0.29
CA VAL A 181 -0.53 -24.97 -0.40
C VAL A 181 -1.08 -23.57 -0.69
N LEU A 182 -2.32 -23.46 -1.18
CA LEU A 182 -2.94 -22.16 -1.39
C LEU A 182 -3.10 -21.39 -0.07
N ARG A 183 -3.51 -22.06 1.00
CA ARG A 183 -3.57 -21.48 2.36
C ARG A 183 -2.19 -20.97 2.81
N PHE A 184 -1.16 -21.77 2.61
CA PHE A 184 0.22 -21.40 2.91
C PHE A 184 0.65 -20.15 2.12
N LEU A 185 0.37 -20.10 0.80
CA LEU A 185 0.75 -18.99 -0.07
C LEU A 185 0.00 -17.70 0.25
N LEU A 186 -1.29 -17.78 0.62
CA LEU A 186 -2.04 -16.61 1.08
C LEU A 186 -1.43 -16.03 2.37
N ARG A 187 -1.03 -16.89 3.31
CA ARG A 187 -0.35 -16.45 4.54
C ARG A 187 1.06 -15.93 4.26
N LEU A 188 1.81 -16.56 3.36
CA LEU A 188 3.10 -16.06 2.89
C LEU A 188 2.96 -14.66 2.29
N ASN A 189 1.94 -14.47 1.48
CA ASN A 189 1.63 -13.21 0.82
C ASN A 189 1.21 -12.11 1.82
N LEU A 190 0.43 -12.47 2.86
CA LEU A 190 0.12 -11.57 3.97
C LEU A 190 1.39 -11.11 4.69
N TRP A 191 2.24 -12.06 5.10
CA TRP A 191 3.42 -11.78 5.93
C TRP A 191 4.61 -11.24 5.12
N GLY A 192 4.56 -11.27 3.78
CA GLY A 192 5.53 -10.62 2.90
C GLY A 192 5.73 -9.13 3.20
N ASN A 193 4.67 -8.47 3.61
CA ASN A 193 4.68 -7.05 3.99
C ASN A 193 5.46 -6.73 5.29
N GLN A 194 5.81 -7.73 6.13
CA GLN A 194 6.71 -7.50 7.28
C GLN A 194 8.16 -7.27 6.85
N CYS A 195 8.51 -7.62 5.63
CA CYS A 195 9.84 -7.43 5.07
C CYS A 195 10.04 -6.03 4.46
N ASP A 196 9.02 -5.17 4.55
CA ASP A 196 9.10 -3.78 4.13
C ASP A 196 10.14 -3.03 4.98
N ILE A 197 11.14 -2.45 4.29
CA ILE A 197 12.26 -1.71 4.90
C ILE A 197 11.81 -0.36 5.47
N SER A 198 10.60 0.11 5.17
CA SER A 198 10.04 1.32 5.79
C SER A 198 9.71 1.14 7.27
N ALA A 199 9.54 -0.10 7.72
CA ALA A 199 9.42 -0.49 9.11
C ALA A 199 10.75 -1.12 9.57
N ASP A 200 11.21 -0.75 10.75
CA ASP A 200 12.47 -1.17 11.38
C ASP A 200 12.70 -2.70 11.29
N THR A 201 13.53 -3.12 10.31
CA THR A 201 13.70 -4.54 9.91
C THR A 201 14.48 -5.38 10.91
N GLU A 202 15.18 -4.76 11.87
CA GLU A 202 15.87 -5.50 12.93
C GLU A 202 14.91 -6.25 13.85
N LYS A 203 13.68 -5.79 13.96
CA LYS A 203 12.64 -6.37 14.82
C LYS A 203 12.08 -7.70 14.27
N TYR A 204 12.10 -7.91 12.95
CA TYR A 204 11.48 -9.07 12.30
C TYR A 204 12.52 -10.03 11.73
N ASN A 205 12.92 -11.03 12.50
CA ASN A 205 14.06 -11.91 12.25
C ASN A 205 13.75 -13.05 11.24
N ILE A 206 13.10 -12.73 10.09
CA ILE A 206 12.79 -13.73 9.04
C ILE A 206 14.06 -14.40 8.52
N LYS A 207 15.17 -13.65 8.42
CA LYS A 207 16.46 -14.16 7.98
C LYS A 207 17.05 -15.23 8.92
N ARG A 208 16.76 -15.15 10.24
CA ARG A 208 17.31 -16.09 11.22
C ARG A 208 16.53 -17.37 11.34
N LYS A 209 15.19 -17.31 11.15
CA LYS A 209 14.28 -18.45 11.39
C LYS A 209 13.88 -19.20 10.12
N GLY A 210 14.15 -18.64 8.95
CA GLY A 210 13.63 -19.14 7.68
C GLY A 210 12.12 -18.86 7.48
N PRO A 211 11.64 -18.85 6.21
CA PRO A 211 10.29 -18.43 5.87
C PRO A 211 9.19 -19.34 6.47
N PHE A 212 9.41 -20.62 6.51
CA PHE A 212 8.41 -21.60 6.98
C PHE A 212 8.22 -21.54 8.51
N GLU A 213 9.31 -21.40 9.27
CA GLU A 213 9.25 -21.27 10.73
C GLU A 213 8.64 -19.92 11.12
N HIS A 214 8.96 -18.85 10.39
CA HIS A 214 8.36 -17.55 10.58
C HIS A 214 6.84 -17.61 10.43
N LEU A 215 6.32 -18.18 9.33
CA LEU A 215 4.89 -18.31 9.09
C LEU A 215 4.18 -19.10 10.22
N ARG A 216 4.75 -20.20 10.69
CA ARG A 216 4.19 -20.97 11.82
C ARG A 216 4.14 -20.14 13.10
N ALA A 217 5.18 -19.34 13.38
CA ALA A 217 5.23 -18.52 14.58
C ALA A 217 4.15 -17.43 14.58
N TYR A 218 3.81 -16.88 13.39
CA TYR A 218 2.84 -15.80 13.22
C TYR A 218 1.42 -16.26 12.89
N GLU A 219 1.16 -17.55 12.75
CA GLU A 219 -0.17 -18.07 12.44
C GLU A 219 -1.25 -17.60 13.43
N LYS A 220 -0.95 -17.62 14.72
CA LYS A 220 -1.84 -17.16 15.80
C LYS A 220 -2.08 -15.64 15.81
N ASN A 221 -1.27 -14.89 15.06
CA ASN A 221 -1.35 -13.43 14.97
C ASN A 221 -2.26 -12.98 13.81
N ILE A 222 -2.83 -13.91 13.04
CA ILE A 222 -3.88 -13.61 12.08
C ILE A 222 -5.18 -13.44 12.86
N ILE A 223 -5.60 -12.19 13.06
CA ILE A 223 -6.73 -11.86 13.94
C ILE A 223 -8.10 -11.92 13.24
N ILE A 224 -8.13 -11.85 11.91
CA ILE A 224 -9.29 -12.14 11.07
C ILE A 224 -8.78 -13.05 9.96
N ASP A 225 -9.32 -14.25 9.83
CA ASP A 225 -8.86 -15.24 8.86
C ASP A 225 -10.02 -15.79 8.02
N SER A 226 -10.21 -15.20 6.84
CA SER A 226 -11.18 -15.65 5.83
C SER A 226 -10.54 -16.54 4.76
N THR A 227 -9.38 -17.14 5.00
CA THR A 227 -8.63 -17.94 4.01
C THR A 227 -9.48 -19.03 3.38
N THR A 228 -10.31 -19.73 4.17
CA THR A 228 -11.20 -20.78 3.65
C THR A 228 -12.22 -20.23 2.67
N SER A 229 -12.79 -19.04 2.93
CA SER A 229 -13.73 -18.38 2.01
C SER A 229 -13.04 -17.98 0.70
N VAL A 230 -11.80 -17.47 0.76
CA VAL A 230 -10.99 -17.15 -0.42
C VAL A 230 -10.74 -18.40 -1.27
N ILE A 231 -10.34 -19.52 -0.65
CA ILE A 231 -10.09 -20.79 -1.35
C ILE A 231 -11.38 -21.30 -2.01
N ASN A 232 -12.49 -21.29 -1.28
CA ASN A 232 -13.78 -21.73 -1.81
C ASN A 232 -14.24 -20.86 -2.99
N SER A 233 -14.03 -19.54 -2.92
CA SER A 233 -14.35 -18.63 -4.01
C SER A 233 -13.58 -18.97 -5.29
N PHE A 234 -12.28 -19.26 -5.20
CA PHE A 234 -11.50 -19.72 -6.37
C PHE A 234 -12.03 -21.03 -6.95
N LYS A 235 -12.40 -21.99 -6.09
CA LYS A 235 -12.91 -23.30 -6.52
C LYS A 235 -14.31 -23.24 -7.14
N SER A 236 -15.08 -22.24 -6.79
CA SER A 236 -16.45 -22.01 -7.32
C SER A 236 -16.47 -21.04 -8.50
N ALA A 237 -15.31 -20.62 -9.01
CA ALA A 237 -15.25 -19.74 -10.16
C ALA A 237 -15.89 -20.37 -11.40
N ASP A 238 -16.57 -19.55 -12.20
CA ASP A 238 -17.20 -19.98 -13.46
C ASP A 238 -16.15 -20.05 -14.58
N HIS A 239 -15.61 -21.24 -14.79
CA HIS A 239 -14.62 -21.54 -15.84
C HIS A 239 -15.21 -21.64 -17.25
N THR A 240 -16.47 -21.31 -17.46
CA THR A 240 -17.03 -21.14 -18.83
C THR A 240 -16.48 -19.86 -19.50
N LYS A 241 -15.88 -18.98 -18.71
CA LYS A 241 -15.20 -17.75 -19.14
C LYS A 241 -13.80 -17.70 -18.52
N PRO A 242 -12.87 -16.95 -19.14
CA PRO A 242 -11.57 -16.75 -18.52
C PRO A 242 -11.69 -16.16 -17.10
N VAL A 243 -11.10 -16.83 -16.14
CA VAL A 243 -11.07 -16.38 -14.73
C VAL A 243 -9.85 -15.50 -14.53
N GLN A 244 -10.07 -14.24 -14.16
CA GLN A 244 -9.01 -13.27 -13.93
C GLN A 244 -8.94 -12.86 -12.46
N VAL A 245 -7.73 -12.65 -11.96
CA VAL A 245 -7.45 -12.06 -10.66
C VAL A 245 -6.68 -10.77 -10.81
N ASP A 246 -7.10 -9.74 -10.08
CA ASP A 246 -6.42 -8.45 -10.03
C ASP A 246 -5.69 -8.30 -8.68
N PHE A 247 -4.38 -7.97 -8.72
CA PHE A 247 -3.62 -7.58 -7.55
C PHE A 247 -3.50 -6.07 -7.49
N ILE A 248 -3.97 -5.45 -6.41
CA ILE A 248 -3.63 -4.05 -6.09
C ILE A 248 -2.39 -4.11 -5.21
N CYS A 249 -1.22 -3.91 -5.85
CA CYS A 249 0.08 -4.13 -5.24
C CYS A 249 0.42 -3.07 -4.19
N ASP A 250 1.27 -3.46 -3.23
CA ASP A 250 1.84 -2.60 -2.20
C ASP A 250 3.34 -2.44 -2.45
N ASN A 251 4.22 -3.11 -1.71
CA ASN A 251 5.65 -2.85 -1.76
C ASN A 251 6.40 -3.60 -2.87
N ALA A 252 7.45 -2.99 -3.38
CA ALA A 252 8.48 -3.61 -4.20
C ALA A 252 9.35 -4.61 -3.39
N GLY A 253 10.30 -5.25 -4.05
CA GLY A 253 11.23 -6.16 -3.39
C GLY A 253 10.62 -7.52 -3.07
N TYR A 254 10.84 -8.02 -1.85
CA TYR A 254 10.39 -9.34 -1.45
C TYR A 254 8.87 -9.52 -1.53
N GLU A 255 8.09 -8.53 -1.11
CA GLU A 255 6.62 -8.60 -1.15
C GLU A 255 6.09 -8.78 -2.57
N LEU A 256 6.63 -8.06 -3.54
CA LEU A 256 6.26 -8.23 -4.94
C LEU A 256 6.59 -9.64 -5.46
N VAL A 257 7.69 -10.24 -5.00
CA VAL A 257 8.05 -11.61 -5.40
C VAL A 257 7.06 -12.63 -4.84
N VAL A 258 6.61 -12.48 -3.60
CA VAL A 258 5.59 -13.41 -3.07
C VAL A 258 4.23 -13.21 -3.75
N ASP A 259 3.93 -12.02 -4.30
CA ASP A 259 2.79 -11.81 -5.18
C ASP A 259 2.95 -12.61 -6.48
N PHE A 260 4.14 -12.61 -7.11
CA PHE A 260 4.41 -13.45 -8.29
C PHE A 260 4.28 -14.95 -7.98
N ILE A 261 4.72 -15.38 -6.81
CA ILE A 261 4.62 -16.79 -6.38
C ILE A 261 3.15 -17.20 -6.26
N LEU A 262 2.31 -16.39 -5.61
CA LEU A 262 0.88 -16.67 -5.49
C LEU A 262 0.20 -16.65 -6.87
N ALA A 263 0.48 -15.64 -7.69
CA ALA A 263 -0.05 -15.53 -9.05
C ALA A 263 0.33 -16.72 -9.93
N HIS A 264 1.58 -17.16 -9.87
CA HIS A 264 2.05 -18.36 -10.58
C HIS A 264 1.29 -19.60 -10.13
N TYR A 265 1.15 -19.82 -8.82
CA TYR A 265 0.42 -20.96 -8.28
C TYR A 265 -1.05 -20.97 -8.73
N LEU A 266 -1.71 -19.84 -8.75
CA LEU A 266 -3.09 -19.72 -9.21
C LEU A 266 -3.25 -20.13 -10.69
N LEU A 267 -2.28 -19.76 -11.55
CA LEU A 267 -2.24 -20.17 -12.95
C LEU A 267 -1.96 -21.67 -13.10
N GLU A 268 -0.93 -22.19 -12.43
CA GLU A 268 -0.51 -23.60 -12.51
C GLU A 268 -1.59 -24.55 -11.99
N SER A 269 -2.29 -24.16 -10.93
CA SER A 269 -3.42 -24.91 -10.38
C SER A 269 -4.71 -24.78 -11.20
N LYS A 270 -4.69 -24.00 -12.29
CA LYS A 270 -5.85 -23.71 -13.16
C LYS A 270 -7.04 -23.12 -12.39
N LEU A 271 -6.79 -22.45 -11.28
CA LEU A 271 -7.80 -21.70 -10.55
C LEU A 271 -8.09 -20.37 -11.24
N VAL A 272 -7.14 -19.86 -12.03
CA VAL A 272 -7.29 -18.65 -12.83
C VAL A 272 -6.60 -18.84 -14.21
N ASP A 273 -7.03 -18.04 -15.18
CA ASP A 273 -6.44 -18.02 -16.52
C ASP A 273 -5.52 -16.82 -16.73
N LYS A 274 -5.72 -15.76 -15.95
CA LYS A 274 -4.99 -14.50 -16.07
C LYS A 274 -4.84 -13.80 -14.72
N VAL A 275 -3.69 -13.13 -14.54
CA VAL A 275 -3.42 -12.27 -13.37
C VAL A 275 -3.01 -10.89 -13.86
N ARG A 276 -3.70 -9.84 -13.38
CA ARG A 276 -3.40 -8.45 -13.67
C ARG A 276 -2.88 -7.75 -12.42
N PHE A 277 -1.76 -7.04 -12.55
CA PHE A 277 -1.11 -6.31 -11.46
C PHE A 277 -1.32 -4.81 -11.64
N HIS A 278 -1.97 -4.18 -10.68
CA HIS A 278 -2.13 -2.73 -10.59
C HIS A 278 -1.01 -2.15 -9.74
N MET A 279 -0.10 -1.43 -10.42
CA MET A 279 1.06 -0.81 -9.81
C MET A 279 0.79 0.66 -9.51
N LYS A 280 1.59 1.27 -8.66
CA LYS A 280 1.54 2.72 -8.43
C LYS A 280 2.00 3.46 -9.68
N ALA A 281 1.30 4.55 -10.02
CA ALA A 281 1.58 5.34 -11.21
C ALA A 281 2.94 6.05 -11.15
N VAL A 282 3.37 6.42 -9.94
CA VAL A 282 4.64 7.10 -9.65
C VAL A 282 5.26 6.47 -8.40
N PRO A 283 6.56 6.67 -8.12
CA PRO A 283 7.16 6.28 -6.84
C PRO A 283 6.31 6.81 -5.68
N TRP A 284 5.84 5.90 -4.83
CA TRP A 284 4.81 6.22 -3.86
C TRP A 284 5.19 5.75 -2.47
N PHE A 285 4.83 6.52 -1.44
CA PHE A 285 5.29 6.32 -0.08
C PHE A 285 6.81 6.07 -0.06
N VAL A 286 7.30 4.98 0.53
CA VAL A 286 8.74 4.69 0.56
C VAL A 286 9.08 3.53 -0.38
N THR A 287 8.31 2.46 -0.36
CA THR A 287 8.65 1.19 -1.03
C THR A 287 7.58 0.67 -1.97
N ASP A 288 6.49 1.40 -2.16
CA ASP A 288 5.41 0.98 -3.06
C ASP A 288 5.93 0.70 -4.47
N ALA A 289 5.43 -0.37 -5.07
CA ALA A 289 5.90 -0.87 -6.35
C ALA A 289 5.29 -0.11 -7.53
N THR A 290 6.15 0.29 -8.47
CA THR A 290 5.79 0.82 -9.79
C THR A 290 5.97 -0.26 -10.88
N ALA A 291 5.48 0.00 -12.09
CA ALA A 291 5.74 -0.87 -13.24
C ALA A 291 7.25 -1.04 -13.52
N THR A 292 8.04 -0.01 -13.27
CA THR A 292 9.52 -0.08 -13.38
C THR A 292 10.10 -1.07 -12.37
N ASP A 293 9.63 -1.04 -11.12
CA ASP A 293 10.06 -1.99 -10.09
C ASP A 293 9.65 -3.42 -10.43
N PHE A 294 8.46 -3.63 -11.00
CA PHE A 294 7.99 -4.93 -11.47
C PHE A 294 8.95 -5.55 -12.49
N HIS A 295 9.25 -4.82 -13.57
CA HIS A 295 10.14 -5.30 -14.63
C HIS A 295 11.58 -5.47 -14.14
N TRP A 296 12.07 -4.53 -13.34
CA TRP A 296 13.40 -4.61 -12.74
C TRP A 296 13.54 -5.86 -11.86
N THR A 297 12.53 -6.14 -11.02
CA THR A 297 12.52 -7.32 -10.13
C THR A 297 12.67 -8.60 -10.94
N LEU A 298 11.86 -8.80 -11.99
CA LEU A 298 11.93 -10.00 -12.84
C LEU A 298 13.31 -10.15 -13.48
N GLN A 299 13.92 -9.05 -13.96
CA GLN A 299 15.25 -9.08 -14.57
C GLN A 299 16.35 -9.40 -13.54
N GLN A 300 16.26 -8.90 -12.32
CA GLN A 300 17.23 -9.23 -11.27
C GLN A 300 17.12 -10.69 -10.84
N LEU A 301 15.92 -11.20 -10.64
CA LEU A 301 15.70 -12.61 -10.30
C LEU A 301 16.27 -13.54 -11.39
N LYS A 302 16.10 -13.18 -12.67
CA LYS A 302 16.68 -13.93 -13.80
C LYS A 302 18.20 -13.92 -13.81
N LYS A 303 18.85 -12.84 -13.33
CA LYS A 303 20.31 -12.63 -13.43
C LYS A 303 21.09 -13.07 -12.22
N GLN A 304 20.61 -12.77 -11.01
CA GLN A 304 21.40 -12.79 -9.78
C GLN A 304 20.92 -13.81 -8.73
N ALA A 305 19.77 -14.41 -8.92
CA ALA A 305 19.20 -15.35 -7.97
C ALA A 305 19.77 -16.76 -8.11
N GLY A 306 19.41 -17.67 -7.20
CA GLY A 306 19.68 -19.10 -7.31
C GLY A 306 19.02 -19.73 -8.53
N ARG A 307 19.41 -20.95 -8.86
CA ARG A 307 18.98 -21.65 -10.09
C ARG A 307 17.45 -21.82 -10.16
N CYS A 308 16.82 -22.21 -9.05
CA CYS A 308 15.37 -22.39 -8.99
C CYS A 308 14.65 -21.06 -9.26
N THR A 309 15.07 -19.99 -8.60
CA THR A 309 14.51 -18.65 -8.80
C THR A 309 14.68 -18.15 -10.22
N GLN A 310 15.84 -18.41 -10.86
CA GLN A 310 16.06 -18.05 -12.26
C GLN A 310 15.09 -18.80 -13.21
N GLU A 311 14.80 -20.06 -12.92
CA GLU A 311 13.83 -20.84 -13.70
C GLU A 311 12.42 -20.24 -13.59
N TYR A 312 11.97 -19.91 -12.38
CA TYR A 312 10.67 -19.27 -12.14
C TYR A 312 10.61 -17.87 -12.78
N ALA A 313 11.68 -17.09 -12.69
CA ALA A 313 11.73 -15.77 -13.33
C ALA A 313 11.56 -15.86 -14.86
N ARG A 314 12.12 -16.89 -15.51
CA ARG A 314 11.90 -17.12 -16.95
C ARG A 314 10.44 -17.49 -17.24
N ILE A 315 9.81 -18.33 -16.40
CA ILE A 315 8.39 -18.69 -16.52
C ILE A 315 7.52 -17.44 -16.37
N TRP A 316 7.79 -16.58 -15.38
CA TRP A 316 7.02 -15.34 -15.17
C TRP A 316 7.19 -14.35 -16.32
N LEU A 317 8.39 -14.24 -16.89
CA LEU A 317 8.63 -13.44 -18.10
C LEU A 317 7.89 -14.03 -19.31
N GLN A 318 7.79 -15.36 -19.42
CA GLN A 318 6.99 -16.00 -20.46
C GLN A 318 5.49 -15.76 -20.23
N ASN A 319 5.00 -15.88 -19.00
CA ASN A 319 3.61 -15.56 -18.65
C ASN A 319 3.25 -14.10 -19.01
N LEU A 320 4.20 -13.18 -18.83
CA LEU A 320 4.01 -11.78 -19.24
C LEU A 320 3.91 -11.65 -20.77
N SER A 321 4.77 -12.38 -21.50
CA SER A 321 4.75 -12.41 -22.99
C SER A 321 3.48 -13.05 -23.53
N ASP A 322 2.97 -14.08 -22.86
CA ASP A 322 1.76 -14.82 -23.23
C ASP A 322 0.46 -14.11 -22.81
N GLY A 323 0.56 -12.98 -22.10
CA GLY A 323 -0.59 -12.25 -21.59
C GLY A 323 -1.29 -12.91 -20.38
N LYS A 324 -0.70 -13.96 -19.80
CA LYS A 324 -1.19 -14.58 -18.53
C LYS A 324 -0.89 -13.71 -17.32
N PHE A 325 0.26 -13.03 -17.30
CA PHE A 325 0.54 -11.90 -16.45
C PHE A 325 0.33 -10.63 -17.25
N GLU A 326 -0.31 -9.65 -16.63
CA GLU A 326 -0.50 -8.31 -17.20
C GLU A 326 -0.11 -7.27 -16.15
N VAL A 327 0.69 -6.28 -16.54
CA VAL A 327 0.83 -5.05 -15.76
C VAL A 327 -0.19 -4.07 -16.30
N ALA A 328 -1.16 -3.70 -15.48
CA ALA A 328 -2.18 -2.73 -15.87
C ALA A 328 -1.56 -1.38 -16.24
N GLU A 329 -2.20 -0.65 -17.15
CA GLU A 329 -1.85 0.72 -17.43
C GLU A 329 -1.84 1.55 -16.12
N ALA A 330 -0.87 2.44 -15.99
CA ALA A 330 -0.71 3.24 -14.79
C ALA A 330 -1.91 4.15 -14.57
N ASP A 331 -2.56 4.03 -13.40
CA ASP A 331 -3.68 4.87 -13.01
C ASP A 331 -3.35 5.69 -11.77
N TYR A 332 -3.52 7.00 -11.88
CA TYR A 332 -3.25 7.95 -10.80
C TYR A 332 -4.24 7.85 -9.63
N PHE A 333 -5.33 7.07 -9.76
CA PHE A 333 -6.19 6.77 -8.63
C PHE A 333 -5.41 6.08 -7.49
N TRP A 334 -4.45 5.20 -7.84
CA TRP A 334 -3.65 4.48 -6.84
C TRP A 334 -2.73 5.40 -6.04
N THR A 335 -2.34 6.53 -6.61
CA THR A 335 -1.47 7.56 -6.00
C THR A 335 -2.22 8.85 -5.69
N SER A 336 -3.53 8.75 -5.44
CA SER A 336 -4.41 9.86 -5.05
C SER A 336 -4.93 9.69 -3.62
N PRO A 337 -5.52 10.73 -3.02
CA PRO A 337 -6.13 10.65 -1.71
C PRO A 337 -7.53 10.01 -1.71
N TYR A 338 -8.14 9.81 -2.89
CA TYR A 338 -9.49 9.30 -2.99
C TYR A 338 -9.61 7.88 -2.44
N GLU A 339 -10.64 7.65 -1.64
CA GLU A 339 -11.02 6.36 -1.11
C GLU A 339 -11.65 5.47 -2.21
N PHE A 340 -11.55 4.15 -2.05
CA PHE A 340 -11.99 3.21 -3.08
C PHE A 340 -13.49 3.31 -3.40
N TYR A 341 -14.34 3.60 -2.41
CA TYR A 341 -15.79 3.75 -2.65
C TYR A 341 -16.13 4.90 -3.61
N ARG A 342 -15.26 5.90 -3.75
CA ARG A 342 -15.41 7.02 -4.69
C ARG A 342 -14.96 6.70 -6.12
N MET A 343 -14.30 5.54 -6.33
CA MET A 343 -13.73 5.20 -7.64
C MET A 343 -14.79 5.20 -8.75
N ARG A 344 -16.00 4.74 -8.47
CA ARG A 344 -17.08 4.71 -9.46
C ARG A 344 -17.39 6.10 -10.03
N ASP A 345 -17.27 7.13 -9.22
CA ASP A 345 -17.56 8.52 -9.60
C ASP A 345 -16.37 9.22 -10.24
N VAL A 346 -15.15 9.01 -9.67
CA VAL A 346 -13.95 9.77 -10.08
C VAL A 346 -13.11 9.05 -11.15
N ARG A 347 -13.21 7.71 -11.26
CA ARG A 347 -12.51 6.86 -12.24
C ARG A 347 -13.40 5.69 -12.68
N PRO A 348 -14.55 5.96 -13.35
CA PRO A 348 -15.50 4.93 -13.75
C PRO A 348 -14.92 3.87 -14.65
N ASP A 349 -13.95 4.21 -15.52
CA ASP A 349 -13.28 3.27 -16.41
C ASP A 349 -12.43 2.26 -15.64
N LEU A 350 -11.67 2.72 -14.63
CA LEU A 350 -10.92 1.84 -13.75
C LEU A 350 -11.86 0.93 -12.94
N TYR A 351 -12.96 1.48 -12.41
CA TYR A 351 -13.97 0.67 -11.72
C TYR A 351 -14.53 -0.42 -12.63
N LYS A 352 -14.88 -0.07 -13.88
CA LYS A 352 -15.34 -1.02 -14.91
C LYS A 352 -14.28 -2.09 -15.19
N GLN A 353 -13.03 -1.72 -15.36
CA GLN A 353 -11.93 -2.66 -15.56
C GLN A 353 -11.83 -3.68 -14.42
N LEU A 354 -11.97 -3.24 -13.17
CA LEU A 354 -11.96 -4.12 -12.00
C LEU A 354 -13.17 -5.09 -11.97
N THR A 355 -14.27 -4.78 -12.68
CA THR A 355 -15.42 -5.71 -12.74
C THR A 355 -15.16 -6.95 -13.59
N GLU A 356 -14.09 -6.97 -14.38
CA GLU A 356 -13.65 -8.10 -15.18
C GLU A 356 -13.04 -9.22 -14.34
N ALA A 357 -12.52 -8.87 -13.15
CA ALA A 357 -11.89 -9.82 -12.27
C ALA A 357 -12.92 -10.71 -11.55
N HIS A 358 -12.57 -11.99 -11.35
CA HIS A 358 -13.26 -12.87 -10.41
C HIS A 358 -12.99 -12.42 -8.96
N MET A 359 -11.74 -12.03 -8.69
CA MET A 359 -11.33 -11.57 -7.35
C MET A 359 -10.28 -10.46 -7.47
N ILE A 360 -10.35 -9.50 -6.55
CA ILE A 360 -9.35 -8.45 -6.35
C ILE A 360 -8.63 -8.72 -5.04
N ILE A 361 -7.32 -8.94 -5.11
CA ILE A 361 -6.45 -9.08 -3.94
C ILE A 361 -5.84 -7.71 -3.63
N ILE A 362 -6.25 -7.13 -2.52
CA ILE A 362 -5.80 -5.80 -2.06
C ILE A 362 -4.70 -5.99 -1.03
N LYS A 363 -3.51 -5.47 -1.32
CA LYS A 363 -2.30 -5.63 -0.53
C LYS A 363 -1.98 -4.42 0.33
N GLY A 364 -1.64 -4.69 1.58
CA GLY A 364 -1.00 -3.74 2.49
C GLY A 364 -1.92 -2.77 3.22
N ASP A 365 -1.32 -2.05 4.17
CA ASP A 365 -2.04 -1.18 5.11
C ASP A 365 -2.52 0.11 4.44
N CYS A 366 -1.74 0.71 3.53
CA CYS A 366 -2.13 1.94 2.84
C CYS A 366 -3.35 1.73 1.94
N ASN A 367 -3.37 0.65 1.14
CA ASN A 367 -4.52 0.30 0.32
C ASN A 367 -5.76 -0.03 1.18
N TYR A 368 -5.56 -0.69 2.34
CA TYR A 368 -6.65 -0.95 3.27
C TYR A 368 -7.25 0.34 3.85
N ARG A 369 -6.42 1.32 4.20
CA ARG A 369 -6.87 2.64 4.64
C ARG A 369 -7.76 3.31 3.60
N LYS A 370 -7.35 3.27 2.33
CA LYS A 370 -8.18 3.76 1.21
C LYS A 370 -9.46 2.94 1.04
N LEU A 371 -9.41 1.62 1.26
CA LEU A 371 -10.56 0.73 1.10
C LEU A 371 -11.68 1.05 2.09
N ILE A 372 -11.35 1.29 3.36
CA ILE A 372 -12.33 1.58 4.41
C ILE A 372 -12.43 3.09 4.76
N GLY A 373 -11.71 3.96 4.02
CA GLY A 373 -11.84 5.41 4.03
C GLY A 373 -11.07 6.14 5.13
N ASP A 374 -9.98 5.57 5.68
CA ASP A 374 -9.19 6.13 6.80
C ASP A 374 -10.08 6.64 7.96
N PHE A 375 -11.13 5.88 8.22
CA PHE A 375 -12.21 6.21 9.13
C PHE A 375 -12.14 5.30 10.37
N ARG A 376 -12.35 5.86 11.55
CA ARG A 376 -12.34 5.11 12.80
C ARG A 376 -13.65 4.38 13.04
N TRP A 377 -13.83 3.28 12.35
CA TRP A 377 -14.95 2.35 12.55
C TRP A 377 -14.93 1.74 13.96
N ASP A 378 -16.08 1.22 14.38
CA ASP A 378 -16.05 0.23 15.46
C ASP A 378 -15.30 -1.01 14.96
N ALA A 379 -14.45 -1.60 15.81
CA ALA A 379 -13.65 -2.75 15.40
C ALA A 379 -14.50 -3.97 14.99
N SER A 380 -15.72 -4.08 15.51
CA SER A 380 -16.69 -5.12 15.18
C SER A 380 -17.63 -4.77 14.03
N GLU A 381 -17.56 -3.54 13.47
CA GLU A 381 -18.37 -3.16 12.32
C GLU A 381 -18.12 -4.13 11.16
N PRO A 382 -19.19 -4.65 10.49
CA PRO A 382 -19.02 -5.57 9.38
C PRO A 382 -18.15 -4.97 8.25
N PHE A 383 -17.21 -5.77 7.72
CA PHE A 383 -16.32 -5.30 6.66
C PHE A 383 -17.05 -4.81 5.43
N ILE A 384 -18.20 -5.44 5.09
CA ILE A 384 -19.07 -5.02 3.98
C ILE A 384 -19.59 -3.58 4.17
N THR A 385 -19.93 -3.18 5.38
CA THR A 385 -20.35 -1.80 5.69
C THR A 385 -19.21 -0.83 5.47
N CYS A 386 -17.99 -1.20 5.93
CA CYS A 386 -16.83 -0.31 5.93
C CYS A 386 -16.28 -0.01 4.54
N ILE A 387 -16.45 -0.91 3.57
CA ILE A 387 -16.05 -0.66 2.17
C ILE A 387 -17.02 0.25 1.40
N ARG A 388 -18.11 0.68 2.02
CA ARG A 388 -19.06 1.70 1.49
C ARG A 388 -19.49 1.45 0.04
N GLY A 389 -19.79 0.18 -0.32
CA GLY A 389 -20.27 -0.20 -1.64
C GLY A 389 -19.17 -0.37 -2.72
N PHE A 390 -17.90 -0.31 -2.37
CA PHE A 390 -16.84 -0.70 -3.30
C PHE A 390 -16.82 -2.23 -3.48
N GLN A 391 -17.52 -2.72 -4.50
CA GLN A 391 -17.62 -4.15 -4.81
C GLN A 391 -17.63 -4.40 -6.33
N PRO A 392 -16.56 -4.06 -7.05
CA PRO A 392 -16.49 -4.38 -8.47
C PRO A 392 -16.43 -5.90 -8.72
N ALA A 393 -15.77 -6.66 -7.82
CA ALA A 393 -15.62 -8.11 -7.85
C ALA A 393 -15.60 -8.67 -6.41
N ASN A 394 -15.30 -9.98 -6.23
CA ASN A 394 -14.93 -10.51 -4.92
C ASN A 394 -13.69 -9.78 -4.40
N ILE A 395 -13.63 -9.46 -3.11
CA ILE A 395 -12.51 -8.73 -2.52
C ILE A 395 -11.83 -9.59 -1.47
N CYS A 396 -10.52 -9.75 -1.62
CA CYS A 396 -9.63 -10.32 -0.61
C CYS A 396 -8.62 -9.25 -0.16
N SER A 397 -8.67 -8.83 1.10
CA SER A 397 -7.69 -7.90 1.66
C SER A 397 -6.66 -8.64 2.50
N LEU A 398 -5.38 -8.50 2.16
CA LEU A 398 -4.23 -9.05 2.87
C LEU A 398 -3.47 -7.89 3.52
N ARG A 399 -3.61 -7.74 4.84
CA ARG A 399 -3.10 -6.57 5.55
C ARG A 399 -2.35 -6.95 6.82
N ILE A 400 -1.15 -6.41 7.02
CA ILE A 400 -0.53 -6.29 8.33
C ILE A 400 -1.01 -5.00 8.96
N VAL A 401 -1.50 -5.08 10.20
CA VAL A 401 -2.06 -3.93 10.92
C VAL A 401 -0.92 -3.04 11.41
N LYS A 402 -0.82 -1.84 10.81
CA LYS A 402 0.20 -0.83 11.13
C LYS A 402 -0.40 0.55 11.45
N THR A 403 -1.73 0.68 11.37
CA THR A 403 -2.48 1.91 11.63
C THR A 403 -3.71 1.64 12.50
N GLU A 404 -4.25 2.67 13.15
CA GLU A 404 -5.27 2.59 14.19
C GLU A 404 -6.70 2.35 13.68
N ILE A 405 -6.85 1.82 12.49
CA ILE A 405 -8.15 1.50 11.91
C ILE A 405 -8.29 0.01 11.68
N ILE A 406 -9.43 -0.53 12.02
CA ILE A 406 -9.80 -1.92 11.77
C ILE A 406 -11.31 -2.06 11.81
N CYS A 407 -11.85 -3.07 11.10
CA CYS A 407 -13.24 -3.47 11.16
C CYS A 407 -13.36 -4.99 10.94
N GLY A 408 -14.53 -5.56 11.18
CA GLY A 408 -14.81 -6.98 10.95
C GLY A 408 -14.28 -7.92 12.03
N MET A 409 -13.88 -7.41 13.19
CA MET A 409 -13.44 -8.24 14.31
C MET A 409 -14.63 -8.85 15.07
N SER A 410 -14.43 -10.01 15.68
CA SER A 410 -15.40 -10.53 16.64
C SER A 410 -15.52 -9.58 17.84
N PRO A 411 -16.74 -9.38 18.37
CA PRO A 411 -16.96 -8.55 19.54
C PRO A 411 -16.03 -8.91 20.71
N GLY A 412 -15.48 -7.91 21.40
CA GLY A 412 -14.57 -8.08 22.54
C GLY A 412 -13.11 -8.35 22.20
N LYS A 413 -12.80 -8.80 20.98
CA LYS A 413 -11.42 -9.16 20.58
C LYS A 413 -10.46 -7.96 20.56
N ASN A 414 -10.96 -6.79 20.15
CA ASN A 414 -10.18 -5.55 20.19
C ASN A 414 -9.79 -5.18 21.63
N GLU A 415 -10.72 -5.25 22.55
CA GLU A 415 -10.51 -4.97 23.97
C GLU A 415 -9.50 -5.95 24.61
N ASP A 416 -9.57 -7.22 24.24
CA ASP A 416 -8.64 -8.25 24.75
C ASP A 416 -7.22 -8.06 24.21
N LEU A 417 -7.07 -7.63 22.96
CA LEU A 417 -5.76 -7.25 22.41
C LEU A 417 -5.23 -5.98 23.07
N ALA A 418 -6.08 -4.98 23.29
CA ALA A 418 -5.70 -3.72 23.93
C ALA A 418 -5.29 -3.90 25.40
N LYS A 419 -5.83 -4.87 26.13
CA LYS A 419 -5.38 -5.25 27.49
C LYS A 419 -3.95 -5.78 27.49
N LYS A 420 -3.55 -6.50 26.43
CA LYS A 420 -2.19 -7.06 26.27
C LYS A 420 -1.19 -6.00 25.82
N ASN A 421 -1.58 -5.17 24.88
CA ASN A 421 -0.78 -4.09 24.32
C ASN A 421 -1.70 -2.96 23.85
N LYS A 422 -1.60 -1.78 24.48
CA LYS A 422 -2.42 -0.61 24.12
C LYS A 422 -2.25 -0.17 22.66
N ASP A 423 -1.04 -0.37 22.14
CA ASP A 423 -0.63 0.05 20.80
C ASP A 423 -0.54 -1.15 19.84
N TRP A 424 -1.31 -2.21 20.09
CA TRP A 424 -1.27 -3.44 19.31
C TRP A 424 -1.48 -3.20 17.79
N MET A 425 -2.33 -2.22 17.41
CA MET A 425 -2.57 -1.87 16.01
C MET A 425 -1.35 -1.22 15.33
N LEU A 426 -0.40 -0.70 16.09
CA LEU A 426 0.81 -0.04 15.58
C LEU A 426 2.03 -0.97 15.59
N SER A 427 1.90 -2.15 16.18
CA SER A 427 3.03 -3.05 16.41
C SER A 427 3.54 -3.74 15.13
N GLY A 428 2.69 -3.88 14.10
CA GLY A 428 2.98 -4.67 12.91
C GLY A 428 3.05 -6.19 13.18
N GLU A 429 2.57 -6.65 14.35
CA GLU A 429 2.62 -8.06 14.76
C GLU A 429 1.36 -8.84 14.36
N TYR A 430 0.30 -8.15 13.98
CA TYR A 430 -1.00 -8.75 13.67
C TYR A 430 -1.35 -8.58 12.20
N GLY A 431 -1.99 -9.60 11.63
CA GLY A 431 -2.44 -9.59 10.25
C GLY A 431 -3.93 -9.91 10.11
N THR A 432 -4.50 -9.52 8.99
CA THR A 432 -5.88 -9.85 8.61
C THR A 432 -5.94 -10.38 7.19
N ILE A 433 -6.75 -11.43 7.00
CA ILE A 433 -7.21 -11.92 5.71
C ILE A 433 -8.72 -11.74 5.72
N GLN A 434 -9.22 -10.69 5.06
CA GLN A 434 -10.64 -10.37 5.01
C GLN A 434 -11.17 -10.62 3.61
N PHE A 435 -12.35 -11.22 3.51
CA PHE A 435 -12.98 -11.57 2.24
C PHE A 435 -14.43 -11.10 2.20
N ILE A 436 -14.84 -10.60 1.04
CA ILE A 436 -16.24 -10.29 0.70
C ILE A 436 -16.54 -10.88 -0.68
N GLU A 437 -17.58 -11.68 -0.74
CA GLU A 437 -18.12 -12.14 -2.00
C GLU A 437 -18.95 -11.05 -2.66
N LYS A 438 -18.81 -10.89 -3.98
CA LYS A 438 -19.65 -9.98 -4.75
C LYS A 438 -21.10 -10.47 -4.74
N ASN A 439 -21.99 -9.68 -4.17
CA ASN A 439 -23.41 -9.98 -4.20
C ASN A 439 -23.98 -9.72 -5.59
N TYR A 440 -24.28 -10.78 -6.32
CA TYR A 440 -25.03 -10.73 -7.58
C TYR A 440 -26.54 -10.61 -7.35
N CYS A 441 -27.00 -9.82 -6.38
CA CYS A 441 -28.39 -9.44 -6.32
C CYS A 441 -28.69 -8.57 -7.52
N GLY A 442 -29.41 -9.10 -8.52
CA GLY A 442 -29.95 -8.34 -9.64
C GLY A 442 -31.00 -7.28 -9.26
N CYS A 443 -30.98 -6.79 -8.04
CA CYS A 443 -31.71 -5.62 -7.60
C CYS A 443 -31.07 -4.39 -8.24
N PRO A 444 -31.83 -3.58 -9.00
CA PRO A 444 -31.36 -2.30 -9.47
C PRO A 444 -30.93 -1.49 -8.25
N ASN A 445 -29.75 -0.85 -8.33
CA ASN A 445 -29.16 0.04 -7.36
C ASN A 445 -30.24 0.70 -6.49
N THR A 446 -30.46 0.19 -5.28
CA THR A 446 -30.98 1.03 -4.23
C THR A 446 -29.89 2.05 -3.99
N THR A 447 -30.05 3.19 -4.60
CA THR A 447 -29.36 4.42 -4.28
C THR A 447 -29.41 4.54 -2.76
N LEU A 448 -28.28 4.23 -2.11
CA LEU A 448 -27.99 4.77 -0.79
C LEU A 448 -27.74 6.28 -0.96
N ASN A 449 -28.77 6.97 -1.45
CA ASN A 449 -28.94 8.39 -1.23
C ASN A 449 -29.41 8.53 0.20
N SER A 450 -28.63 9.24 0.94
CA SER A 450 -28.83 9.70 2.32
C SER A 450 -28.04 8.94 3.38
N VAL A 451 -26.71 9.07 3.37
CA VAL A 451 -26.03 9.47 4.60
C VAL A 451 -25.61 10.91 4.33
N GLU A 452 -26.59 11.82 4.49
CA GLU A 452 -26.31 13.22 4.69
C GLU A 452 -25.38 13.38 5.90
N HIS A 453 -24.34 14.15 5.66
CA HIS A 453 -23.54 14.89 6.60
C HIS A 453 -23.77 14.61 8.10
N ILE A 454 -22.88 13.83 8.71
CA ILE A 454 -22.50 13.97 10.11
C ILE A 454 -20.99 14.22 10.19
#